data_748b0ae82b29bcd9783b4d1423927598
#
_entry.id   748b0ae82b29bcd9783b4d1423927598
#
_cell.length_a   1.000
_cell.length_b   1.000
_cell.length_c   1.000
_cell.angle_alpha   90.00
_cell.angle_beta   90.00
_cell.angle_gamma   90.00
#
_symmetry.space_group_name_H-M   'P 1'
#
loop_
_entity.id
_entity.type
_entity.pdbx_description
1 polymer ?
#
loop_
_entity_poly.entity_id
_entity_poly.type
_entity_poly.pdbx_seq_one_letter_code
_entity_poly.pdbx_strand_id
1 'polypeptide(L)'
;MKLFNIILLNSLFVLIIGCGGGGEATNPQEQIPSAPTVQPSAPDIDTWPSPSWEVVEPSEVNMDESKLKAALDYAFQAGRNTQSVVIVRHGVVVAERYKEGENKDTLATSWSGAKSFTSALIGLAIDQGYIGSVDDKACSYLERWSCEEVVCLSLDCPLSRPLISIRHILEMRSGLSPTDGISIYSDKDDQLLHSLERSILTKPGETYLYSNEDSMILSAIIRKATGLTTKDYAEKELFSKINMVGDWWTDKEGHTMTYCCIDSTPRNFARFGLLYARSGKWDGQQIISDYWYQESTKLADGLDNYGLHWWLYPSVNLIGALGLHTNDIWVYKDLDLIVVRNSVFTKYGTESVRTGQNIHVTTAPNNWNNTNFLSLVTDSIND
;
A
#
# COMPACT_ATOMS: atom_id res chain seq x y z
N MET A 1 66.31 -4.80 21.91
CA MET A 1 65.44 -4.10 22.90
C MET A 1 64.70 -3.00 22.18
N LYS A 2 63.49 -3.23 21.75
CA LYS A 2 62.45 -2.22 21.44
C LYS A 2 61.10 -2.95 21.37
N LEU A 3 60.22 -2.58 22.28
CA LEU A 3 58.86 -3.15 22.46
C LEU A 3 57.99 -2.80 21.27
N PHE A 4 57.22 -3.79 20.81
CA PHE A 4 56.07 -3.64 19.93
C PHE A 4 54.81 -3.31 20.77
N ASN A 5 54.26 -2.13 20.58
CA ASN A 5 52.93 -1.81 21.12
C ASN A 5 51.90 -2.22 20.11
N ILE A 6 51.07 -3.17 20.49
CA ILE A 6 49.83 -3.57 19.78
C ILE A 6 48.73 -2.61 20.24
N ILE A 7 48.23 -1.80 19.33
CA ILE A 7 47.02 -1.00 19.58
C ILE A 7 45.79 -1.86 19.26
N LEU A 8 45.06 -2.24 20.29
CA LEU A 8 43.72 -2.80 20.15
C LEU A 8 42.76 -1.68 19.75
N LEU A 9 42.12 -1.79 18.58
CA LEU A 9 40.95 -0.97 18.22
C LEU A 9 39.75 -1.58 18.93
N ASN A 10 39.27 -0.92 19.98
CA ASN A 10 37.97 -1.17 20.57
C ASN A 10 36.89 -0.57 19.66
N SER A 11 36.11 -1.43 19.06
CA SER A 11 34.87 -1.04 18.37
C SER A 11 33.85 -0.60 19.41
N LEU A 12 33.64 0.69 19.52
CA LEU A 12 32.62 1.30 20.37
C LEU A 12 31.25 1.10 19.72
N PHE A 13 30.50 0.11 20.18
CA PHE A 13 29.07 0.01 19.90
C PHE A 13 28.36 1.14 20.67
N VAL A 14 27.96 2.16 19.98
CA VAL A 14 27.08 3.18 20.55
C VAL A 14 25.66 2.60 20.57
N LEU A 15 25.24 2.14 21.73
CA LEU A 15 23.83 1.88 22.02
C LEU A 15 23.13 3.24 22.14
N ILE A 16 22.41 3.64 21.14
CA ILE A 16 21.46 4.76 21.27
C ILE A 16 20.18 4.20 21.89
N ILE A 17 20.06 4.35 23.21
CA ILE A 17 18.79 4.16 23.92
C ILE A 17 17.99 5.44 23.68
N GLY A 18 17.16 5.42 22.64
CA GLY A 18 16.13 6.43 22.42
C GLY A 18 14.85 6.01 23.13
N CYS A 19 14.55 6.55 24.29
CA CYS A 19 13.21 6.54 24.85
C CYS A 19 12.30 7.49 24.05
N GLY A 20 11.43 6.93 23.22
CA GLY A 20 10.36 7.64 22.54
C GLY A 20 9.41 6.61 21.97
N GLY A 21 8.18 6.54 22.47
CA GLY A 21 7.16 5.59 22.07
C GLY A 21 6.72 5.79 20.62
N GLY A 22 7.48 5.26 19.68
CA GLY A 22 7.09 5.08 18.29
C GLY A 22 6.58 3.67 18.13
N GLY A 23 5.30 3.51 17.81
CA GLY A 23 4.77 2.23 17.40
C GLY A 23 5.56 1.78 16.16
N GLU A 24 6.28 0.68 16.29
CA GLU A 24 6.93 0.01 15.16
C GLU A 24 5.89 -0.21 14.07
N ALA A 25 6.16 0.28 12.87
CA ALA A 25 5.48 -0.21 11.68
C ALA A 25 5.74 -1.72 11.67
N THR A 26 4.71 -2.51 11.96
CA THR A 26 4.83 -3.97 11.94
C THR A 26 5.36 -4.37 10.58
N ASN A 27 6.59 -4.85 10.57
CA ASN A 27 7.19 -5.41 9.36
C ASN A 27 6.31 -6.59 8.92
N PRO A 28 5.75 -6.61 7.70
CA PRO A 28 4.89 -7.69 7.24
C PRO A 28 5.61 -9.04 7.03
N GLN A 29 6.80 -9.22 7.57
CA GLN A 29 7.57 -10.46 7.47
C GLN A 29 7.00 -11.63 8.29
N GLU A 30 5.77 -11.52 8.81
CA GLU A 30 5.10 -12.70 9.37
C GLU A 30 4.87 -13.75 8.27
N GLN A 31 5.21 -15.01 8.57
CA GLN A 31 4.90 -16.12 7.69
C GLN A 31 3.38 -16.23 7.54
N ILE A 32 2.88 -16.05 6.32
CA ILE A 32 1.46 -16.24 6.00
C ILE A 32 1.21 -17.72 5.74
N PRO A 33 0.09 -18.28 6.24
CA PRO A 33 -0.20 -19.70 6.09
C PRO A 33 -0.33 -20.11 4.64
N SER A 34 -0.03 -21.37 4.34
CA SER A 34 -0.35 -21.95 3.05
C SER A 34 -1.87 -21.94 2.84
N ALA A 35 -2.32 -21.40 1.73
CA ALA A 35 -3.71 -21.56 1.32
C ALA A 35 -4.05 -23.06 1.17
N PRO A 36 -5.31 -23.46 1.38
CA PRO A 36 -5.73 -24.84 1.11
C PRO A 36 -5.41 -25.21 -0.33
N THR A 37 -4.86 -26.40 -0.53
CA THR A 37 -4.42 -26.95 -1.84
C THR A 37 -5.57 -27.43 -2.70
N VAL A 38 -6.74 -26.84 -2.60
CA VAL A 38 -7.88 -27.16 -3.45
C VAL A 38 -7.85 -26.26 -4.67
N GLN A 39 -7.76 -26.85 -5.87
CA GLN A 39 -8.08 -26.11 -7.09
C GLN A 39 -9.62 -25.98 -7.15
N PRO A 40 -10.18 -24.81 -6.89
CA PRO A 40 -11.60 -24.61 -7.10
C PRO A 40 -11.91 -24.71 -8.58
N SER A 41 -13.03 -25.35 -8.93
CA SER A 41 -13.68 -25.06 -10.20
C SER A 41 -13.94 -23.55 -10.21
N ALA A 42 -13.34 -22.81 -11.18
CA ALA A 42 -13.48 -21.38 -11.24
C ALA A 42 -14.95 -20.98 -11.06
N PRO A 43 -15.29 -20.22 -10.03
CA PRO A 43 -16.66 -19.79 -9.81
C PRO A 43 -17.11 -18.89 -10.96
N ASP A 44 -18.40 -18.81 -11.16
CA ASP A 44 -18.98 -17.85 -12.10
C ASP A 44 -18.69 -16.43 -11.59
N ILE A 45 -17.64 -15.80 -12.14
CA ILE A 45 -17.11 -14.51 -11.68
C ILE A 45 -17.88 -13.30 -12.24
N ASP A 46 -19.16 -13.48 -12.59
CA ASP A 46 -19.96 -12.43 -13.21
C ASP A 46 -20.67 -11.50 -12.20
N THR A 47 -20.49 -11.72 -10.89
CA THR A 47 -21.11 -10.86 -9.88
C THR A 47 -20.24 -9.64 -9.59
N TRP A 48 -20.82 -8.45 -9.77
CA TRP A 48 -20.17 -7.15 -9.55
C TRP A 48 -21.01 -6.28 -8.62
N PRO A 49 -20.40 -5.52 -7.70
CA PRO A 49 -21.13 -4.63 -6.80
C PRO A 49 -21.55 -3.34 -7.53
N SER A 50 -22.54 -3.42 -8.41
CA SER A 50 -23.00 -2.28 -9.21
C SER A 50 -24.53 -2.10 -9.05
N PRO A 51 -24.97 -1.00 -8.42
CA PRO A 51 -24.19 0.06 -7.76
C PRO A 51 -23.75 -0.31 -6.33
N SER A 52 -24.39 -1.30 -5.70
CA SER A 52 -24.17 -1.71 -4.31
C SER A 52 -23.72 -3.16 -4.22
N TRP A 53 -23.07 -3.47 -3.09
CA TRP A 53 -22.74 -4.86 -2.75
C TRP A 53 -24.00 -5.68 -2.47
N GLU A 54 -24.07 -6.85 -3.06
CA GLU A 54 -24.94 -7.92 -2.60
C GLU A 54 -24.31 -8.54 -1.34
N VAL A 55 -25.16 -8.92 -0.39
CA VAL A 55 -24.79 -9.62 0.84
C VAL A 55 -25.49 -10.94 0.83
N VAL A 56 -24.76 -12.03 0.95
CA VAL A 56 -25.31 -13.40 0.89
C VAL A 56 -24.87 -14.20 2.11
N GLU A 57 -25.54 -15.31 2.37
CA GLU A 57 -25.13 -16.25 3.39
C GLU A 57 -23.82 -16.95 2.96
N PRO A 58 -22.88 -17.19 3.86
CA PRO A 58 -21.58 -17.82 3.54
C PRO A 58 -21.70 -19.13 2.78
N SER A 59 -22.74 -19.93 3.07
CA SER A 59 -23.01 -21.21 2.43
C SER A 59 -23.32 -21.10 0.92
N GLU A 60 -23.80 -19.95 0.46
CA GLU A 60 -24.13 -19.72 -0.96
C GLU A 60 -22.85 -19.62 -1.82
N VAL A 61 -21.71 -19.32 -1.19
CA VAL A 61 -20.40 -19.26 -1.84
C VAL A 61 -19.43 -20.26 -1.24
N ASN A 62 -19.94 -21.37 -0.73
CA ASN A 62 -19.15 -22.50 -0.22
C ASN A 62 -18.23 -22.16 0.97
N MET A 63 -18.73 -21.33 1.89
CA MET A 63 -18.03 -20.98 3.13
C MET A 63 -18.81 -21.41 4.37
N ASP A 64 -18.09 -21.78 5.43
CA ASP A 64 -18.63 -22.17 6.74
C ASP A 64 -18.87 -20.92 7.61
N GLU A 65 -20.15 -20.68 7.94
CA GLU A 65 -20.56 -19.52 8.74
C GLU A 65 -19.92 -19.52 10.15
N SER A 66 -19.81 -20.69 10.77
CA SER A 66 -19.28 -20.79 12.14
C SER A 66 -17.78 -20.47 12.19
N LYS A 67 -17.03 -20.89 11.17
CA LYS A 67 -15.60 -20.57 11.03
C LYS A 67 -15.39 -19.09 10.69
N LEU A 68 -16.20 -18.51 9.78
CA LEU A 68 -16.18 -17.07 9.52
C LEU A 68 -16.50 -16.25 10.77
N LYS A 69 -17.50 -16.72 11.55
CA LYS A 69 -17.79 -16.10 12.85
C LYS A 69 -16.58 -16.14 13.77
N ALA A 70 -15.85 -17.25 13.82
CA ALA A 70 -14.63 -17.35 14.63
C ALA A 70 -13.53 -16.38 14.16
N ALA A 71 -13.38 -16.15 12.85
CA ALA A 71 -12.47 -15.14 12.30
C ALA A 71 -12.88 -13.73 12.74
N LEU A 72 -14.16 -13.39 12.65
CA LEU A 72 -14.68 -12.10 13.13
C LEU A 72 -14.53 -11.97 14.66
N ASP A 73 -14.79 -13.03 15.43
CA ASP A 73 -14.61 -13.03 16.89
C ASP A 73 -13.12 -12.81 17.25
N TYR A 74 -12.20 -13.41 16.49
CA TYR A 74 -10.77 -13.13 16.62
C TYR A 74 -10.48 -11.64 16.37
N ALA A 75 -10.96 -11.08 15.28
CA ALA A 75 -10.68 -9.70 14.90
C ALA A 75 -11.22 -8.68 15.92
N PHE A 76 -12.32 -8.96 16.57
CA PHE A 76 -12.99 -8.05 17.51
C PHE A 76 -12.74 -8.38 18.99
N GLN A 77 -11.73 -9.21 19.31
CA GLN A 77 -11.31 -9.41 20.69
C GLN A 77 -10.85 -8.08 21.34
N ALA A 78 -11.03 -7.99 22.65
CA ALA A 78 -10.59 -6.81 23.41
C ALA A 78 -9.11 -6.48 23.13
N GLY A 79 -8.83 -5.22 22.86
CA GLY A 79 -7.49 -4.73 22.54
C GLY A 79 -7.06 -4.90 21.08
N ARG A 80 -7.82 -5.59 20.24
CA ARG A 80 -7.51 -5.67 18.78
C ARG A 80 -7.76 -4.35 18.05
N ASN A 81 -8.51 -3.44 18.65
CA ASN A 81 -8.81 -2.11 18.12
C ASN A 81 -9.33 -2.15 16.67
N THR A 82 -10.11 -3.16 16.33
CA THR A 82 -10.72 -3.29 15.01
C THR A 82 -11.95 -2.40 14.92
N GLN A 83 -12.01 -1.56 13.90
CA GLN A 83 -13.18 -0.76 13.55
C GLN A 83 -14.13 -1.55 12.65
N SER A 84 -13.57 -2.22 11.66
CA SER A 84 -14.35 -2.96 10.66
C SER A 84 -13.58 -4.14 10.09
N VAL A 85 -14.32 -5.17 9.72
CA VAL A 85 -13.88 -6.25 8.84
C VAL A 85 -14.94 -6.43 7.78
N VAL A 86 -14.56 -6.54 6.51
CA VAL A 86 -15.41 -6.91 5.38
C VAL A 86 -14.74 -8.05 4.62
N ILE A 87 -15.46 -9.13 4.42
CA ILE A 87 -15.00 -10.31 3.69
C ILE A 87 -15.89 -10.47 2.45
N VAL A 88 -15.26 -10.51 1.30
CA VAL A 88 -15.91 -10.65 -0.01
C VAL A 88 -15.42 -11.92 -0.66
N ARG A 89 -16.31 -12.74 -1.17
CA ARG A 89 -15.98 -13.89 -2.01
C ARG A 89 -16.90 -13.88 -3.24
N HIS A 90 -16.33 -14.18 -4.41
CA HIS A 90 -17.07 -14.24 -5.68
C HIS A 90 -17.89 -12.98 -6.00
N GLY A 91 -17.35 -11.80 -5.59
CA GLY A 91 -17.98 -10.51 -5.85
C GLY A 91 -19.14 -10.14 -4.93
N VAL A 92 -19.43 -10.93 -3.89
CA VAL A 92 -20.48 -10.67 -2.89
C VAL A 92 -19.89 -10.56 -1.48
N VAL A 93 -20.51 -9.78 -0.61
CA VAL A 93 -20.12 -9.70 0.80
C VAL A 93 -20.68 -10.92 1.53
N VAL A 94 -19.80 -11.72 2.12
CA VAL A 94 -20.17 -12.95 2.83
C VAL A 94 -20.13 -12.80 4.35
N ALA A 95 -19.33 -11.84 4.84
CA ALA A 95 -19.32 -11.49 6.25
C ALA A 95 -18.81 -10.07 6.43
N GLU A 96 -19.42 -9.35 7.34
CA GLU A 96 -18.92 -8.05 7.77
C GLU A 96 -19.27 -7.80 9.22
N ARG A 97 -18.39 -7.09 9.90
CA ARG A 97 -18.63 -6.65 11.28
C ARG A 97 -17.99 -5.29 11.51
N TYR A 98 -18.67 -4.49 12.27
CA TYR A 98 -18.27 -3.14 12.65
C TYR A 98 -18.23 -3.02 14.17
N LYS A 99 -17.37 -2.16 14.67
CA LYS A 99 -17.32 -1.81 16.06
C LYS A 99 -18.66 -1.20 16.50
N GLU A 100 -19.01 -1.35 17.77
CA GLU A 100 -20.23 -0.74 18.32
C GLU A 100 -20.29 0.77 18.03
N GLY A 101 -21.43 1.22 17.51
CA GLY A 101 -21.64 2.61 17.06
C GLY A 101 -21.16 2.91 15.64
N GLU A 102 -20.46 1.98 14.98
CA GLU A 102 -20.00 2.10 13.59
C GLU A 102 -20.84 1.23 12.64
N ASN A 103 -20.73 1.50 11.34
CA ASN A 103 -21.50 0.76 10.32
C ASN A 103 -20.77 0.77 8.97
N LYS A 104 -21.40 0.23 7.92
CA LYS A 104 -20.85 0.12 6.55
C LYS A 104 -20.49 1.47 5.91
N ASP A 105 -21.05 2.56 6.40
CA ASP A 105 -20.85 3.91 5.87
C ASP A 105 -19.82 4.71 6.69
N THR A 106 -19.31 4.13 7.78
CA THR A 106 -18.27 4.74 8.60
C THR A 106 -16.94 4.75 7.86
N LEU A 107 -16.29 5.92 7.84
CA LEU A 107 -15.00 6.08 7.18
C LEU A 107 -13.89 5.42 7.99
N ALA A 108 -12.95 4.85 7.26
CA ALA A 108 -11.63 4.42 7.71
C ALA A 108 -10.57 5.10 6.83
N THR A 109 -9.31 4.99 7.20
CA THR A 109 -8.22 5.53 6.38
C THR A 109 -7.29 4.40 5.92
N SER A 110 -6.80 4.48 4.68
CA SER A 110 -5.96 3.44 4.09
C SER A 110 -4.54 3.41 4.61
N TRP A 111 -4.04 4.51 5.21
CA TRP A 111 -2.60 4.68 5.45
C TRP A 111 -1.78 4.30 4.20
N SER A 112 -0.69 3.55 4.39
CA SER A 112 0.19 3.12 3.30
C SER A 112 -0.46 2.21 2.25
N GLY A 113 -1.67 1.69 2.50
CA GLY A 113 -2.46 1.03 1.47
C GLY A 113 -2.68 1.92 0.23
N ALA A 114 -2.69 3.26 0.40
CA ALA A 114 -2.75 4.23 -0.70
C ALA A 114 -1.61 4.08 -1.73
N LYS A 115 -0.45 3.53 -1.34
CA LYS A 115 0.65 3.26 -2.28
C LYS A 115 0.24 2.33 -3.41
N SER A 116 -0.57 1.31 -3.12
CA SER A 116 -1.09 0.40 -4.15
C SER A 116 -2.08 1.10 -5.10
N PHE A 117 -2.87 2.05 -4.60
CA PHE A 117 -3.68 2.91 -5.46
C PHE A 117 -2.81 3.82 -6.33
N THR A 118 -1.75 4.38 -5.78
CA THR A 118 -0.78 5.18 -6.56
C THR A 118 -0.12 4.35 -7.66
N SER A 119 0.24 3.10 -7.38
CA SER A 119 0.71 2.14 -8.39
C SER A 119 -0.30 1.96 -9.52
N ALA A 120 -1.57 1.72 -9.17
CA ALA A 120 -2.63 1.59 -10.17
C ALA A 120 -2.75 2.84 -11.07
N LEU A 121 -2.61 4.04 -10.50
CA LEU A 121 -2.66 5.29 -11.27
C LEU A 121 -1.45 5.48 -12.19
N ILE A 122 -0.26 5.04 -11.79
CA ILE A 122 0.91 5.01 -12.69
C ILE A 122 0.64 4.07 -13.87
N GLY A 123 0.06 2.89 -13.61
CA GLY A 123 -0.32 1.96 -14.66
C GLY A 123 -1.34 2.56 -15.63
N LEU A 124 -2.38 3.19 -15.12
CA LEU A 124 -3.37 3.90 -15.93
C LEU A 124 -2.74 5.02 -16.77
N ALA A 125 -1.78 5.76 -16.23
CA ALA A 125 -1.08 6.81 -16.96
C ALA A 125 -0.18 6.24 -18.07
N ILE A 126 0.38 5.04 -17.88
CA ILE A 126 1.11 4.31 -18.93
C ILE A 126 0.14 3.80 -19.99
N ASP A 127 -0.94 3.15 -19.61
CA ASP A 127 -1.96 2.62 -20.52
C ASP A 127 -2.58 3.71 -21.40
N GLN A 128 -2.72 4.93 -20.86
CA GLN A 128 -3.23 6.11 -21.58
C GLN A 128 -2.15 6.88 -22.37
N GLY A 129 -0.89 6.45 -22.30
CA GLY A 129 0.24 7.07 -23.01
C GLY A 129 0.73 8.40 -22.42
N TYR A 130 0.31 8.77 -21.21
CA TYR A 130 0.82 9.93 -20.48
C TYR A 130 2.23 9.71 -19.93
N ILE A 131 2.54 8.47 -19.57
CA ILE A 131 3.86 7.99 -19.17
C ILE A 131 4.28 6.95 -20.21
N GLY A 132 5.52 7.04 -20.70
CA GLY A 132 6.00 6.12 -21.75
C GLY A 132 6.22 4.70 -21.22
N SER A 133 6.79 4.58 -20.04
CA SER A 133 7.13 3.30 -19.41
C SER A 133 7.36 3.48 -17.92
N VAL A 134 7.22 2.40 -17.15
CA VAL A 134 7.64 2.37 -15.75
C VAL A 134 9.16 2.58 -15.60
N ASP A 135 9.92 2.31 -16.63
CA ASP A 135 11.38 2.50 -16.68
C ASP A 135 11.81 3.90 -17.13
N ASP A 136 10.85 4.78 -17.43
CA ASP A 136 11.16 6.18 -17.72
C ASP A 136 11.94 6.82 -16.58
N LYS A 137 12.90 7.67 -16.94
CA LYS A 137 13.65 8.48 -15.96
C LYS A 137 12.69 9.41 -15.24
N ALA A 138 12.66 9.36 -13.91
CA ALA A 138 11.78 10.21 -13.10
C ALA A 138 12.00 11.71 -13.37
N CYS A 139 13.24 12.12 -13.62
CA CYS A 139 13.58 13.50 -13.96
C CYS A 139 12.84 14.04 -15.20
N SER A 140 12.38 13.20 -16.12
CA SER A 140 11.59 13.63 -17.29
C SER A 140 10.24 14.25 -16.89
N TYR A 141 9.79 13.97 -15.68
CA TYR A 141 8.52 14.46 -15.11
C TYR A 141 8.71 15.42 -13.94
N LEU A 142 9.95 15.63 -13.47
CA LEU A 142 10.27 16.39 -12.27
C LEU A 142 11.10 17.64 -12.62
N GLU A 143 10.47 18.79 -12.66
CA GLU A 143 11.14 20.05 -13.06
C GLU A 143 12.34 20.43 -12.21
N ARG A 144 12.38 19.97 -10.95
CA ARG A 144 13.51 20.22 -10.02
C ARG A 144 14.69 19.28 -10.22
N TRP A 145 14.54 18.20 -10.99
CA TRP A 145 15.60 17.23 -11.25
C TRP A 145 16.13 17.41 -12.67
N SER A 146 17.45 17.69 -12.80
CA SER A 146 18.09 17.64 -14.12
C SER A 146 18.15 16.20 -14.62
N CYS A 147 17.89 16.01 -15.91
CA CYS A 147 18.13 14.75 -16.61
C CYS A 147 19.52 14.67 -17.25
N GLU A 148 20.35 15.70 -17.09
CA GLU A 148 21.72 15.68 -17.59
C GLU A 148 22.56 14.70 -16.78
N GLU A 149 23.12 13.73 -17.47
CA GLU A 149 24.02 12.76 -16.85
C GLU A 149 25.35 13.45 -16.56
N VAL A 150 25.79 13.38 -15.31
CA VAL A 150 27.14 13.79 -14.97
C VAL A 150 28.08 12.73 -15.54
N VAL A 151 28.86 13.09 -16.56
CA VAL A 151 29.90 12.22 -17.10
C VAL A 151 30.98 12.07 -16.03
N CYS A 152 30.99 10.92 -15.40
CA CYS A 152 31.98 10.62 -14.38
C CYS A 152 33.19 9.94 -14.97
N LEU A 153 34.31 10.58 -14.76
CA LEU A 153 35.65 10.07 -15.16
C LEU A 153 36.40 9.41 -13.99
N SER A 154 35.81 9.32 -12.80
CA SER A 154 36.42 8.74 -11.61
C SER A 154 35.51 7.71 -10.91
N LEU A 155 36.13 6.86 -10.07
CA LEU A 155 35.41 5.89 -9.24
C LEU A 155 34.55 6.54 -8.13
N ASP A 156 34.80 7.83 -7.83
CA ASP A 156 34.09 8.63 -6.82
C ASP A 156 32.95 9.46 -7.45
N CYS A 157 32.34 8.97 -8.52
CA CYS A 157 31.24 9.64 -9.18
C CYS A 157 30.08 9.90 -8.20
N PRO A 158 29.61 11.14 -8.07
CA PRO A 158 28.43 11.40 -7.29
C PRO A 158 27.25 10.63 -7.89
N LEU A 159 26.56 9.89 -7.04
CA LEU A 159 25.31 9.21 -7.39
C LEU A 159 24.34 10.25 -7.97
N SER A 160 23.68 9.91 -9.08
CA SER A 160 23.01 10.91 -9.91
C SER A 160 21.51 10.62 -9.98
N ARG A 161 20.68 11.63 -9.72
CA ARG A 161 19.22 11.58 -9.88
C ARG A 161 18.74 11.18 -11.28
N PRO A 162 19.42 11.52 -12.39
CA PRO A 162 19.07 11.04 -13.72
C PRO A 162 18.98 9.53 -13.88
N LEU A 163 19.57 8.75 -12.95
CA LEU A 163 19.48 7.28 -12.99
C LEU A 163 18.23 6.73 -12.29
N ILE A 164 17.49 7.58 -11.57
CA ILE A 164 16.26 7.15 -10.88
C ILE A 164 15.13 7.02 -11.92
N SER A 165 14.59 5.80 -12.08
CA SER A 165 13.39 5.55 -12.86
C SER A 165 12.13 5.56 -11.97
N ILE A 166 10.95 5.61 -12.59
CA ILE A 166 9.67 5.43 -11.90
C ILE A 166 9.64 4.05 -11.22
N ARG A 167 10.18 3.00 -11.86
CA ARG A 167 10.35 1.66 -11.28
C ARG A 167 11.12 1.70 -9.97
N HIS A 168 12.27 2.36 -9.92
CA HIS A 168 13.07 2.46 -8.69
C HIS A 168 12.30 3.08 -7.54
N ILE A 169 11.43 4.05 -7.82
CA ILE A 169 10.57 4.68 -6.81
C ILE A 169 9.49 3.70 -6.34
N LEU A 170 8.81 3.03 -7.27
CA LEU A 170 7.75 2.05 -6.95
C LEU A 170 8.29 0.80 -6.23
N GLU A 171 9.53 0.40 -6.51
CA GLU A 171 10.21 -0.72 -5.83
C GLU A 171 10.85 -0.30 -4.50
N MET A 172 10.74 0.97 -4.07
CA MET A 172 11.43 1.47 -2.89
C MET A 172 12.98 1.35 -2.98
N ARG A 173 13.52 1.64 -4.16
CA ARG A 173 14.93 1.50 -4.50
C ARG A 173 15.51 2.74 -5.17
N SER A 174 14.98 3.92 -4.86
CA SER A 174 15.44 5.17 -5.45
C SER A 174 16.90 5.49 -5.15
N GLY A 175 17.44 4.96 -4.06
CA GLY A 175 18.75 5.31 -3.54
C GLY A 175 18.81 6.66 -2.80
N LEU A 176 17.67 7.34 -2.63
CA LEU A 176 17.58 8.59 -1.88
C LEU A 176 17.75 8.33 -0.38
N SER A 177 18.25 9.34 0.34
CA SER A 177 18.52 9.25 1.77
C SER A 177 17.26 8.90 2.55
N PRO A 178 17.36 7.99 3.55
CA PRO A 178 16.24 7.67 4.40
C PRO A 178 15.84 8.87 5.25
N THR A 179 14.61 8.83 5.70
CA THR A 179 14.05 9.71 6.72
C THR A 179 13.51 8.84 7.85
N ASP A 180 13.05 9.45 8.92
CA ASP A 180 12.43 8.70 10.02
C ASP A 180 11.01 8.18 9.69
N GLY A 181 10.51 8.46 8.48
CA GLY A 181 9.17 8.05 8.01
C GLY A 181 8.00 8.73 8.73
N ILE A 182 8.28 9.55 9.76
CA ILE A 182 7.28 10.22 10.59
C ILE A 182 7.31 11.73 10.39
N SER A 183 8.49 12.34 10.25
CA SER A 183 8.65 13.79 10.11
C SER A 183 7.94 14.36 8.89
N ILE A 184 7.74 13.57 7.85
CA ILE A 184 6.96 13.99 6.68
C ILE A 184 5.51 14.34 7.06
N TYR A 185 4.93 13.65 8.06
CA TYR A 185 3.56 13.94 8.51
C TYR A 185 3.48 15.18 9.41
N SER A 186 4.48 15.38 10.27
CA SER A 186 4.40 16.35 11.37
C SER A 186 5.02 17.69 11.07
N ASP A 187 6.13 17.72 10.32
CA ASP A 187 7.02 18.86 10.30
C ASP A 187 7.10 19.55 8.93
N LYS A 188 6.47 18.98 7.91
CA LYS A 188 6.60 19.46 6.53
C LYS A 188 5.27 19.98 5.99
N ASP A 189 5.23 21.29 5.71
CA ASP A 189 4.10 21.93 5.04
C ASP A 189 4.09 21.56 3.55
N ASP A 190 5.25 21.62 2.89
CA ASP A 190 5.49 21.15 1.53
C ASP A 190 6.22 19.80 1.58
N GLN A 191 5.43 18.73 1.62
CA GLN A 191 5.95 17.38 1.71
C GLN A 191 6.60 16.91 0.41
N LEU A 192 6.10 17.42 -0.73
CA LEU A 192 6.69 17.10 -2.03
C LEU A 192 8.07 17.72 -2.17
N LEU A 193 8.24 18.98 -1.83
CA LEU A 193 9.54 19.65 -1.85
C LEU A 193 10.55 18.92 -0.96
N HIS A 194 10.14 18.61 0.29
CA HIS A 194 10.96 17.84 1.20
C HIS A 194 11.41 16.49 0.58
N SER A 195 10.51 15.79 -0.10
CA SER A 195 10.82 14.51 -0.74
C SER A 195 11.80 14.64 -1.90
N LEU A 196 11.68 15.72 -2.70
CA LEU A 196 12.52 15.98 -3.87
C LEU A 196 13.94 16.45 -3.51
N GLU A 197 14.14 17.08 -2.36
CA GLU A 197 15.41 17.66 -1.95
C GLU A 197 16.36 16.68 -1.24
N ARG A 198 15.91 15.45 -0.96
CA ARG A 198 16.76 14.42 -0.33
C ARG A 198 18.03 14.15 -1.16
N SER A 199 19.13 13.87 -0.48
CA SER A 199 20.39 13.46 -1.11
C SER A 199 20.31 12.01 -1.61
N ILE A 200 21.22 11.62 -2.51
CA ILE A 200 21.38 10.22 -2.94
C ILE A 200 22.49 9.60 -2.10
N LEU A 201 22.22 8.42 -1.54
CA LEU A 201 23.16 7.66 -0.70
C LEU A 201 23.65 6.38 -1.36
N THR A 202 22.80 5.73 -2.16
CA THR A 202 23.14 4.49 -2.84
C THR A 202 22.78 4.61 -4.32
N LYS A 203 23.29 3.72 -5.13
CA LYS A 203 22.92 3.69 -6.54
C LYS A 203 21.46 3.24 -6.68
N PRO A 204 20.67 3.92 -7.52
CA PRO A 204 19.29 3.51 -7.79
C PRO A 204 19.21 2.03 -8.23
N GLY A 205 18.26 1.31 -7.69
CA GLY A 205 18.06 -0.11 -7.94
C GLY A 205 18.84 -1.07 -7.01
N GLU A 206 19.85 -0.60 -6.25
CA GLU A 206 20.68 -1.50 -5.43
C GLU A 206 20.05 -1.85 -4.07
N THR A 207 19.51 -0.87 -3.37
CA THR A 207 19.09 -1.04 -1.98
C THR A 207 17.60 -0.81 -1.83
N TYR A 208 16.88 -1.80 -1.29
CA TYR A 208 15.50 -1.64 -0.85
C TYR A 208 15.46 -0.84 0.45
N LEU A 209 14.69 0.24 0.44
CA LEU A 209 14.45 1.07 1.61
C LEU A 209 13.04 1.63 1.55
N TYR A 210 12.13 1.07 2.35
CA TYR A 210 10.74 1.53 2.39
C TYR A 210 10.68 3.01 2.79
N SER A 211 10.09 3.85 1.91
CA SER A 211 10.11 5.31 2.07
C SER A 211 8.76 5.93 1.67
N ASN A 212 8.19 6.71 2.58
CA ASN A 212 7.02 7.53 2.30
C ASN A 212 7.35 8.63 1.30
N GLU A 213 8.53 9.21 1.43
CA GLU A 213 9.02 10.29 0.59
C GLU A 213 9.27 9.84 -0.85
N ASP A 214 9.69 8.61 -1.07
CA ASP A 214 9.77 8.04 -2.43
C ASP A 214 8.39 8.04 -3.07
N SER A 215 7.42 7.51 -2.35
CA SER A 215 6.05 7.48 -2.87
C SER A 215 5.47 8.88 -3.09
N MET A 216 5.82 9.89 -2.25
CA MET A 216 5.35 11.26 -2.41
C MET A 216 5.79 11.89 -3.72
N ILE A 217 6.96 11.53 -4.25
CA ILE A 217 7.47 12.00 -5.54
C ILE A 217 6.53 11.64 -6.70
N LEU A 218 5.83 10.52 -6.61
CA LEU A 218 4.88 10.07 -7.63
C LEU A 218 3.72 11.05 -7.83
N SER A 219 3.38 11.85 -6.82
CA SER A 219 2.38 12.93 -6.93
C SER A 219 2.76 13.94 -8.02
N ALA A 220 4.04 14.36 -8.05
CA ALA A 220 4.53 15.28 -9.08
C ALA A 220 4.59 14.61 -10.45
N ILE A 221 4.99 13.35 -10.52
CA ILE A 221 5.08 12.59 -11.78
C ILE A 221 3.70 12.46 -12.42
N ILE A 222 2.69 12.02 -11.66
CA ILE A 222 1.31 11.90 -12.14
C ILE A 222 0.78 13.27 -12.59
N ARG A 223 0.97 14.30 -11.77
CA ARG A 223 0.52 15.67 -12.11
C ARG A 223 1.16 16.19 -13.40
N LYS A 224 2.47 16.00 -13.58
CA LYS A 224 3.18 16.44 -14.77
C LYS A 224 2.74 15.68 -16.01
N ALA A 225 2.55 14.39 -15.90
CA ALA A 225 2.16 13.53 -17.02
C ALA A 225 0.71 13.79 -17.45
N THR A 226 -0.22 13.85 -16.50
CA THR A 226 -1.68 13.90 -16.80
C THR A 226 -2.27 15.32 -16.82
N GLY A 227 -1.60 16.29 -16.25
CA GLY A 227 -2.12 17.66 -16.05
C GLY A 227 -3.13 17.77 -14.89
N LEU A 228 -3.45 16.69 -14.19
CA LEU A 228 -4.39 16.63 -13.07
C LEU A 228 -3.63 16.41 -11.75
N THR A 229 -4.21 16.83 -10.63
CA THR A 229 -3.73 16.34 -9.32
C THR A 229 -3.93 14.83 -9.24
N THR A 230 -3.13 14.13 -8.44
CA THR A 230 -3.32 12.67 -8.29
C THR A 230 -4.71 12.32 -7.76
N LYS A 231 -5.26 13.15 -6.86
CA LYS A 231 -6.63 13.00 -6.33
C LYS A 231 -7.67 13.10 -7.44
N ASP A 232 -7.59 14.13 -8.30
CA ASP A 232 -8.54 14.33 -9.40
C ASP A 232 -8.41 13.25 -10.48
N TYR A 233 -7.17 12.81 -10.73
CA TYR A 233 -6.91 11.73 -11.67
C TYR A 233 -7.46 10.39 -11.14
N ALA A 234 -7.29 10.12 -9.83
CA ALA A 234 -7.85 8.94 -9.19
C ALA A 234 -9.39 8.91 -9.25
N GLU A 235 -10.04 10.03 -8.96
CA GLU A 235 -11.50 10.15 -9.04
C GLU A 235 -11.99 9.87 -10.45
N LYS A 236 -11.35 10.48 -11.45
CA LYS A 236 -11.75 10.38 -12.84
C LYS A 236 -11.50 8.99 -13.44
N GLU A 237 -10.31 8.42 -13.23
CA GLU A 237 -9.85 7.27 -14.01
C GLU A 237 -9.88 5.95 -13.24
N LEU A 238 -10.05 5.99 -11.90
CA LEU A 238 -10.10 4.79 -11.08
C LEU A 238 -11.38 4.71 -10.25
N PHE A 239 -11.63 5.66 -9.36
CA PHE A 239 -12.71 5.57 -8.39
C PHE A 239 -14.08 5.54 -9.06
N SER A 240 -14.36 6.46 -9.99
CA SER A 240 -15.61 6.49 -10.75
C SER A 240 -15.86 5.19 -11.54
N LYS A 241 -14.79 4.52 -12.00
CA LYS A 241 -14.89 3.30 -12.82
C LYS A 241 -15.30 2.07 -12.00
N ILE A 242 -14.94 2.06 -10.71
CA ILE A 242 -15.26 0.94 -9.80
C ILE A 242 -16.34 1.30 -8.77
N ASN A 243 -17.07 2.39 -8.98
CA ASN A 243 -18.07 2.90 -8.06
C ASN A 243 -17.56 3.09 -6.62
N MET A 244 -16.30 3.52 -6.49
CA MET A 244 -15.67 3.84 -5.22
C MET A 244 -15.78 5.35 -4.94
N VAL A 245 -15.94 5.71 -3.69
CA VAL A 245 -15.80 7.09 -3.20
C VAL A 245 -14.64 7.13 -2.21
N GLY A 246 -13.70 8.04 -2.40
CA GLY A 246 -12.55 8.20 -1.52
C GLY A 246 -12.10 9.65 -1.46
N ASP A 247 -11.70 10.10 -0.27
CA ASP A 247 -11.12 11.42 -0.06
C ASP A 247 -9.62 11.29 0.19
N TRP A 248 -8.81 11.57 -0.84
CA TRP A 248 -7.35 11.45 -0.75
C TRP A 248 -6.75 12.71 -0.13
N TRP A 249 -5.92 12.53 0.88
CA TRP A 249 -5.32 13.62 1.60
C TRP A 249 -4.30 14.40 0.78
N THR A 250 -4.17 15.69 1.11
CA THR A 250 -3.15 16.57 0.54
C THR A 250 -2.30 17.18 1.65
N ASP A 251 -1.08 17.60 1.31
CA ASP A 251 -0.29 18.50 2.15
C ASP A 251 -0.85 19.94 2.08
N LYS A 252 -0.21 20.89 2.77
CA LYS A 252 -0.65 22.29 2.78
C LYS A 252 -0.54 22.99 1.43
N GLU A 253 0.39 22.54 0.58
CA GLU A 253 0.60 23.09 -0.74
C GLU A 253 -0.33 22.45 -1.80
N GLY A 254 -1.22 21.54 -1.37
CA GLY A 254 -2.21 20.88 -2.23
C GLY A 254 -1.65 19.71 -3.04
N HIS A 255 -0.47 19.20 -2.69
CA HIS A 255 0.05 17.98 -3.29
C HIS A 255 -0.63 16.76 -2.67
N THR A 256 -1.16 15.86 -3.51
CA THR A 256 -1.77 14.61 -3.03
C THR A 256 -0.72 13.74 -2.35
N MET A 257 -1.03 13.25 -1.15
CA MET A 257 -0.12 12.41 -0.36
C MET A 257 -0.13 10.97 -0.90
N THR A 258 0.61 10.72 -1.98
CA THR A 258 0.62 9.44 -2.71
C THR A 258 1.19 8.27 -1.91
N TYR A 259 1.79 8.52 -0.78
CA TYR A 259 2.28 7.51 0.16
C TYR A 259 1.25 7.07 1.21
N CYS A 260 0.20 7.87 1.45
CA CYS A 260 -0.95 7.65 2.30
C CYS A 260 -2.07 8.58 1.78
N CYS A 261 -3.06 8.73 2.26
CA CYS A 261 -4.08 8.22 3.08
C CYS A 261 -5.38 8.55 2.34
N ILE A 262 -6.16 7.56 2.08
CA ILE A 262 -7.48 7.71 1.46
C ILE A 262 -8.49 7.44 2.56
N ASP A 263 -9.38 8.40 2.84
CA ASP A 263 -10.52 8.17 3.71
C ASP A 263 -11.66 7.61 2.85
N SER A 264 -12.11 6.42 3.20
CA SER A 264 -13.19 5.74 2.48
C SER A 264 -13.89 4.71 3.37
N THR A 265 -14.97 4.12 2.89
CA THR A 265 -15.64 3.04 3.60
C THR A 265 -14.92 1.70 3.38
N PRO A 266 -15.00 0.74 4.32
CA PRO A 266 -14.42 -0.59 4.15
C PRO A 266 -14.90 -1.30 2.89
N ARG A 267 -16.19 -1.14 2.54
CA ARG A 267 -16.77 -1.70 1.32
C ARG A 267 -16.21 -1.09 0.04
N ASN A 268 -15.79 0.19 0.06
CA ASN A 268 -15.10 0.82 -1.05
C ASN A 268 -13.67 0.30 -1.19
N PHE A 269 -12.95 0.07 -0.09
CA PHE A 269 -11.65 -0.60 -0.15
C PHE A 269 -11.76 -2.02 -0.72
N ALA A 270 -12.84 -2.73 -0.41
CA ALA A 270 -13.10 -4.04 -1.01
C ALA A 270 -13.31 -3.98 -2.53
N ARG A 271 -13.84 -2.87 -3.09
CA ARG A 271 -13.96 -2.68 -4.56
C ARG A 271 -12.59 -2.66 -5.23
N PHE A 272 -11.63 -1.95 -4.64
CA PHE A 272 -10.26 -1.95 -5.13
C PHE A 272 -9.61 -3.34 -5.03
N GLY A 273 -9.86 -4.05 -3.94
CA GLY A 273 -9.42 -5.45 -3.78
C GLY A 273 -10.02 -6.35 -4.88
N LEU A 274 -11.32 -6.22 -5.17
CA LEU A 274 -12.00 -7.00 -6.20
C LEU A 274 -11.46 -6.71 -7.62
N LEU A 275 -11.14 -5.45 -7.93
CA LEU A 275 -10.49 -5.08 -9.18
C LEU A 275 -9.19 -5.88 -9.38
N TYR A 276 -8.38 -6.00 -8.34
CA TYR A 276 -7.12 -6.74 -8.41
C TYR A 276 -7.31 -8.26 -8.32
N ALA A 277 -8.30 -8.75 -7.58
CA ALA A 277 -8.66 -10.18 -7.61
C ALA A 277 -8.99 -10.65 -9.03
N ARG A 278 -9.56 -9.77 -9.83
CA ARG A 278 -9.99 -10.04 -11.21
C ARG A 278 -9.06 -9.45 -12.26
N SER A 279 -7.77 -9.35 -11.94
CA SER A 279 -6.70 -8.95 -12.86
C SER A 279 -6.97 -7.62 -13.58
N GLY A 280 -7.48 -6.64 -12.83
CA GLY A 280 -7.76 -5.29 -13.35
C GLY A 280 -9.07 -5.16 -14.14
N LYS A 281 -9.91 -6.19 -14.16
CA LYS A 281 -11.25 -6.14 -14.79
C LYS A 281 -12.30 -5.65 -13.82
N TRP A 282 -13.27 -4.92 -14.35
CA TRP A 282 -14.46 -4.47 -13.61
C TRP A 282 -15.67 -4.44 -14.55
N ASP A 283 -16.70 -5.19 -14.22
CA ASP A 283 -17.98 -5.26 -14.96
C ASP A 283 -17.78 -5.35 -16.49
N GLY A 284 -16.98 -6.36 -16.90
CA GLY A 284 -16.65 -6.62 -18.31
C GLY A 284 -15.64 -5.67 -18.95
N GLN A 285 -15.19 -4.63 -18.24
CA GLN A 285 -14.21 -3.65 -18.75
C GLN A 285 -12.82 -3.90 -18.14
N GLN A 286 -11.77 -3.82 -18.95
CA GLN A 286 -10.39 -3.81 -18.47
C GLN A 286 -10.06 -2.38 -18.00
N ILE A 287 -10.03 -2.15 -16.68
CA ILE A 287 -9.69 -0.86 -16.07
C ILE A 287 -8.16 -0.74 -15.92
N ILE A 288 -7.52 -1.73 -15.34
CA ILE A 288 -6.05 -1.84 -15.25
C ILE A 288 -5.62 -2.87 -16.30
N SER A 289 -4.73 -2.53 -17.21
CA SER A 289 -4.29 -3.46 -18.26
C SER A 289 -3.69 -4.75 -17.69
N ASP A 290 -3.80 -5.85 -18.42
CA ASP A 290 -3.15 -7.11 -18.06
C ASP A 290 -1.64 -6.92 -17.89
N TYR A 291 -1.02 -6.07 -18.73
CA TYR A 291 0.39 -5.72 -18.62
C TYR A 291 0.70 -5.11 -17.23
N TRP A 292 -0.01 -4.04 -16.86
CA TRP A 292 0.26 -3.38 -15.58
C TRP A 292 -0.08 -4.25 -14.38
N TYR A 293 -1.18 -5.02 -14.47
CA TYR A 293 -1.52 -5.97 -13.42
C TYR A 293 -0.36 -6.94 -13.16
N GLN A 294 0.16 -7.58 -14.20
CA GLN A 294 1.27 -8.53 -14.10
C GLN A 294 2.55 -7.83 -13.60
N GLU A 295 2.86 -6.67 -14.13
CA GLU A 295 4.06 -5.94 -13.79
C GLU A 295 4.04 -5.44 -12.34
N SER A 296 2.91 -4.89 -11.87
CA SER A 296 2.80 -4.35 -10.51
C SER A 296 2.74 -5.41 -9.43
N THR A 297 2.24 -6.59 -9.74
CA THR A 297 2.11 -7.73 -8.81
C THR A 297 3.19 -8.80 -9.00
N LYS A 298 4.28 -8.47 -9.68
CA LYS A 298 5.48 -9.28 -9.80
C LYS A 298 6.49 -8.87 -8.72
N LEU A 299 7.20 -9.85 -8.15
CA LEU A 299 8.31 -9.55 -7.24
C LEU A 299 9.38 -8.70 -7.94
N ALA A 300 9.80 -7.63 -7.28
CA ALA A 300 10.97 -6.90 -7.71
C ALA A 300 12.23 -7.77 -7.55
N ASP A 301 13.16 -7.64 -8.47
CA ASP A 301 14.35 -8.50 -8.53
C ASP A 301 15.11 -8.52 -7.19
N GLY A 302 15.29 -9.72 -6.63
CA GLY A 302 15.98 -9.94 -5.36
C GLY A 302 15.19 -9.52 -4.11
N LEU A 303 13.88 -9.28 -4.23
CA LEU A 303 12.97 -9.14 -3.10
C LEU A 303 12.05 -10.36 -3.00
N ASP A 304 11.69 -10.71 -1.77
CA ASP A 304 10.90 -11.90 -1.50
C ASP A 304 9.40 -11.61 -1.32
N ASN A 305 9.03 -10.32 -1.12
CA ASN A 305 7.68 -9.95 -0.73
C ASN A 305 7.21 -8.56 -1.20
N TYR A 306 7.89 -7.91 -2.15
CA TYR A 306 7.51 -6.59 -2.62
C TYR A 306 7.63 -6.46 -4.14
N GLY A 307 6.67 -5.75 -4.73
CA GLY A 307 6.63 -5.41 -6.15
C GLY A 307 6.53 -3.89 -6.36
N LEU A 308 5.75 -3.45 -7.34
CA LEU A 308 5.54 -2.02 -7.59
C LEU A 308 4.46 -1.46 -6.62
N HIS A 309 4.86 -1.14 -5.39
CA HIS A 309 3.97 -0.68 -4.30
C HIS A 309 2.89 -1.69 -3.88
N TRP A 310 3.18 -2.99 -4.05
CA TRP A 310 2.37 -4.09 -3.56
C TRP A 310 3.18 -5.01 -2.65
N TRP A 311 2.57 -5.46 -1.56
CA TRP A 311 3.08 -6.56 -0.75
C TRP A 311 2.64 -7.87 -1.39
N LEU A 312 3.58 -8.80 -1.59
CA LEU A 312 3.38 -10.01 -2.37
C LEU A 312 3.75 -11.24 -1.57
N TYR A 313 2.91 -12.26 -1.64
CA TYR A 313 3.11 -13.54 -0.97
C TYR A 313 2.88 -14.68 -1.97
N PRO A 314 3.86 -14.94 -2.86
CA PRO A 314 3.69 -15.85 -3.99
C PRO A 314 3.34 -17.29 -3.61
N SER A 315 3.81 -17.75 -2.44
CA SER A 315 3.56 -19.12 -1.96
C SER A 315 2.08 -19.45 -1.77
N VAL A 316 1.24 -18.43 -1.63
CA VAL A 316 -0.21 -18.56 -1.39
C VAL A 316 -1.04 -17.70 -2.34
N ASN A 317 -0.41 -17.20 -3.41
CA ASN A 317 -1.01 -16.29 -4.39
C ASN A 317 -1.82 -15.14 -3.77
N LEU A 318 -1.24 -14.52 -2.73
CA LEU A 318 -1.83 -13.44 -1.96
C LEU A 318 -1.07 -12.14 -2.23
N ILE A 319 -1.83 -11.07 -2.45
CA ILE A 319 -1.28 -9.71 -2.52
C ILE A 319 -1.96 -8.82 -1.49
N GLY A 320 -1.26 -7.79 -1.04
CA GLY A 320 -1.75 -6.88 0.00
C GLY A 320 -1.48 -5.41 -0.29
N ALA A 321 -2.50 -4.57 -0.16
CA ALA A 321 -2.35 -3.13 0.01
C ALA A 321 -2.40 -2.84 1.52
N LEU A 322 -1.22 -2.73 2.15
CA LEU A 322 -1.09 -2.76 3.60
C LEU A 322 -0.82 -1.38 4.19
N GLY A 323 -1.54 -1.05 5.25
CA GLY A 323 -1.43 0.21 5.94
C GLY A 323 -1.11 0.08 7.43
N LEU A 324 -0.63 1.17 8.01
CA LEU A 324 -0.29 1.25 9.42
C LEU A 324 -1.44 0.75 10.30
N HIS A 325 -1.10 0.03 11.37
CA HIS A 325 -2.05 -0.55 12.33
C HIS A 325 -3.02 -1.56 11.70
N THR A 326 -2.58 -2.26 10.65
CA THR A 326 -3.36 -3.26 9.91
C THR A 326 -4.65 -2.69 9.28
N ASN A 327 -4.52 -1.54 8.64
CA ASN A 327 -5.55 -1.03 7.73
C ASN A 327 -5.26 -1.62 6.34
N ASP A 328 -5.74 -2.83 6.13
CA ASP A 328 -5.24 -3.72 5.09
C ASP A 328 -6.35 -4.13 4.13
N ILE A 329 -5.97 -4.30 2.87
CA ILE A 329 -6.75 -4.97 1.83
C ILE A 329 -5.93 -6.19 1.38
N TRP A 330 -6.40 -7.38 1.72
CA TRP A 330 -5.81 -8.65 1.33
C TRP A 330 -6.59 -9.25 0.18
N VAL A 331 -5.89 -9.74 -0.83
CA VAL A 331 -6.51 -10.30 -2.06
C VAL A 331 -5.91 -11.67 -2.35
N TYR A 332 -6.69 -12.71 -2.15
CA TYR A 332 -6.40 -14.08 -2.58
C TYR A 332 -7.01 -14.28 -3.97
N LYS A 333 -6.18 -14.21 -5.00
CA LYS A 333 -6.64 -14.24 -6.38
C LYS A 333 -7.30 -15.56 -6.74
N ASP A 334 -6.68 -16.69 -6.40
CA ASP A 334 -7.20 -18.02 -6.75
C ASP A 334 -8.50 -18.38 -6.04
N LEU A 335 -8.81 -17.68 -4.94
CA LEU A 335 -10.00 -17.88 -4.15
C LEU A 335 -11.11 -16.86 -4.46
N ASP A 336 -10.84 -15.88 -5.35
CA ASP A 336 -11.67 -14.67 -5.55
C ASP A 336 -12.17 -14.11 -4.21
N LEU A 337 -11.20 -14.01 -3.25
CA LEU A 337 -11.45 -13.65 -1.86
C LEU A 337 -10.73 -12.35 -1.53
N ILE A 338 -11.48 -11.40 -1.00
CA ILE A 338 -10.96 -10.13 -0.50
C ILE A 338 -11.27 -10.03 0.98
N VAL A 339 -10.27 -9.64 1.76
CA VAL A 339 -10.40 -9.40 3.20
C VAL A 339 -9.95 -7.97 3.49
N VAL A 340 -10.85 -7.13 3.93
CA VAL A 340 -10.56 -5.77 4.37
C VAL A 340 -10.67 -5.71 5.88
N ARG A 341 -9.64 -5.17 6.52
CA ARG A 341 -9.66 -4.88 7.94
C ARG A 341 -9.21 -3.44 8.18
N ASN A 342 -9.90 -2.73 9.04
CA ASN A 342 -9.53 -1.39 9.46
C ASN A 342 -9.46 -1.29 11.00
N SER A 343 -8.45 -0.56 11.47
CA SER A 343 -8.32 -0.18 12.88
C SER A 343 -9.23 0.99 13.23
N VAL A 344 -9.58 1.09 14.50
CA VAL A 344 -10.30 2.25 15.06
C VAL A 344 -9.63 3.54 14.64
N PHE A 345 -10.42 4.40 14.05
CA PHE A 345 -9.99 5.62 13.40
C PHE A 345 -10.65 6.84 14.03
N THR A 346 -9.84 7.79 14.48
CA THR A 346 -10.33 9.07 15.00
C THR A 346 -9.99 10.16 14.01
N LYS A 347 -11.01 10.75 13.41
CA LYS A 347 -10.85 11.88 12.49
C LYS A 347 -10.83 13.18 13.29
N TYR A 348 -9.71 13.90 13.25
CA TYR A 348 -9.61 15.24 13.80
C TYR A 348 -9.92 16.27 12.70
N GLY A 349 -11.01 17.01 12.84
CA GLY A 349 -11.44 18.00 11.86
C GLY A 349 -12.18 17.41 10.63
N THR A 350 -12.60 18.29 9.75
CA THR A 350 -13.38 17.94 8.53
C THR A 350 -12.54 18.01 7.25
N GLU A 351 -11.30 18.49 7.34
CA GLU A 351 -10.46 18.74 6.17
C GLU A 351 -9.52 17.56 5.88
N SER A 352 -9.36 17.26 4.62
CA SER A 352 -8.39 16.28 4.11
C SER A 352 -6.97 16.85 3.93
N VAL A 353 -6.77 18.11 4.28
CA VAL A 353 -5.45 18.76 4.29
C VAL A 353 -4.71 18.41 5.57
N ARG A 354 -3.46 17.95 5.44
CA ARG A 354 -2.63 17.52 6.58
C ARG A 354 -1.54 18.50 6.90
N THR A 355 -1.61 18.98 8.10
CA THR A 355 -0.53 19.73 8.74
C THR A 355 -0.21 19.05 10.06
N GLY A 356 1.01 19.18 10.56
CA GLY A 356 1.54 18.46 11.72
C GLY A 356 0.70 18.38 12.98
N GLN A 357 -0.43 19.09 13.06
CA GLN A 357 -1.33 19.08 14.21
C GLN A 357 -2.70 18.43 13.95
N ASN A 358 -3.00 18.04 12.71
CA ASN A 358 -4.29 17.48 12.30
C ASN A 358 -4.17 16.01 11.84
N ILE A 359 -3.30 15.25 12.48
CA ILE A 359 -3.09 13.85 12.12
C ILE A 359 -4.29 13.03 12.59
N HIS A 360 -4.95 12.33 11.66
CA HIS A 360 -5.86 11.26 12.01
C HIS A 360 -5.08 10.14 12.67
N VAL A 361 -5.61 9.59 13.73
CA VAL A 361 -4.92 8.55 14.48
C VAL A 361 -5.75 7.28 14.37
N THR A 362 -5.10 6.21 13.89
CA THR A 362 -5.60 4.87 14.09
C THR A 362 -4.97 4.29 15.35
N THR A 363 -5.66 3.38 15.99
CA THR A 363 -5.14 2.72 17.19
C THR A 363 -4.53 1.38 16.83
N ALA A 364 -3.26 1.19 17.20
CA ALA A 364 -2.55 -0.07 16.99
C ALA A 364 -3.27 -1.25 17.68
N PRO A 365 -3.42 -2.39 17.03
CA PRO A 365 -3.97 -3.59 17.68
C PRO A 365 -2.95 -4.21 18.62
N ASN A 366 -3.42 -4.70 19.79
CA ASN A 366 -2.62 -5.49 20.70
C ASN A 366 -2.74 -6.97 20.34
N ASN A 367 -1.61 -7.70 20.36
CA ASN A 367 -1.56 -9.14 20.08
C ASN A 367 -2.26 -9.55 18.78
N TRP A 368 -2.19 -8.70 17.76
CA TRP A 368 -2.68 -9.01 16.43
C TRP A 368 -1.67 -9.89 15.69
N ASN A 369 -2.18 -10.84 14.92
CA ASN A 369 -1.39 -11.65 14.00
C ASN A 369 -2.19 -11.84 12.71
N ASN A 370 -1.67 -11.30 11.60
CA ASN A 370 -2.31 -11.39 10.29
C ASN A 370 -2.47 -12.85 9.84
N THR A 371 -1.44 -13.68 10.08
CA THR A 371 -1.46 -15.09 9.73
C THR A 371 -2.61 -15.82 10.38
N ASN A 372 -2.78 -15.66 11.70
CA ASN A 372 -3.87 -16.29 12.42
C ASN A 372 -5.25 -15.83 11.94
N PHE A 373 -5.40 -14.52 11.69
CA PHE A 373 -6.66 -13.96 11.20
C PHE A 373 -7.00 -14.50 9.82
N LEU A 374 -6.05 -14.43 8.89
CA LEU A 374 -6.25 -14.87 7.50
C LEU A 374 -6.46 -16.37 7.41
N SER A 375 -5.76 -17.18 8.25
CA SER A 375 -6.03 -18.63 8.33
C SER A 375 -7.46 -18.91 8.72
N LEU A 376 -7.98 -18.24 9.75
CA LEU A 376 -9.39 -18.45 10.17
C LEU A 376 -10.38 -18.11 9.05
N VAL A 377 -10.05 -17.12 8.21
CA VAL A 377 -10.89 -16.79 7.05
C VAL A 377 -10.76 -17.86 5.97
N THR A 378 -9.53 -18.25 5.60
CA THR A 378 -9.35 -19.26 4.53
C THR A 378 -9.81 -20.66 4.94
N ASP A 379 -9.68 -21.04 6.22
CA ASP A 379 -10.18 -22.31 6.74
C ASP A 379 -11.70 -22.42 6.72
N SER A 380 -12.41 -21.30 6.54
CA SER A 380 -13.88 -21.32 6.37
C SER A 380 -14.32 -21.75 4.98
N ILE A 381 -13.42 -21.83 4.02
CA ILE A 381 -13.72 -22.29 2.65
C ILE A 381 -13.84 -23.82 2.66
N ASN A 382 -14.90 -24.34 2.05
CA ASN A 382 -15.24 -25.79 2.02
C ASN A 382 -14.96 -26.43 0.65
N ASP A 383 -14.09 -25.84 -0.18
CA ASP A 383 -13.77 -26.37 -1.52
C ASP A 383 -12.89 -27.60 -1.47
#